data_91492a6def5a3fde87a3cdf026f53a64
#
_entry.id   91492a6def5a3fde87a3cdf026f53a64
#
_cell.length_a   1.000
_cell.length_b   1.000
_cell.length_c   1.000
_cell.angle_alpha   90.00
_cell.angle_beta   90.00
_cell.angle_gamma   90.00
#
_symmetry.space_group_name_H-M   'P 1'
#
loop_
_entity.id
_entity.type
_entity.pdbx_description
1 polymer ?
#
loop_
_entity_poly.entity_id
_entity_poly.type
_entity_poly.pdbx_seq_one_letter_code
_entity_poly.pdbx_strand_id
1 'polypeptide(L)'
;MERVDHIGIAVKNLDEQIKYYTETLGLKLLKVEEVPSQKVRVAFLDAGNVKIELLEPMSEESAIHKHIEKRGEGIQHVAFGVTGIRERMSELKEKGVRLLSDEPGPGAGGAEVAFLHPKDSFGVLYELCDKSKKGEH
;
A
#
# COMPACT_ATOMS: atom_id res chain seq x y z
N MET A 1 -1.06 -14.68 6.67
CA MET A 1 -1.15 -13.24 6.95
C MET A 1 -0.84 -13.01 8.41
N GLU A 2 0.10 -12.16 8.71
CA GLU A 2 0.54 -11.98 10.09
C GLU A 2 -0.12 -10.81 10.79
N ARG A 3 -0.43 -9.76 10.04
CA ARG A 3 -1.01 -8.55 10.59
C ARG A 3 -1.51 -7.66 9.45
N VAL A 4 -2.26 -6.64 9.79
CA VAL A 4 -2.49 -5.54 8.84
C VAL A 4 -1.27 -4.62 8.98
N ASP A 5 -0.49 -4.49 7.92
CA ASP A 5 0.70 -3.66 7.93
C ASP A 5 0.37 -2.19 7.77
N HIS A 6 -0.49 -1.89 6.79
CA HIS A 6 -0.90 -0.50 6.55
C HIS A 6 -2.21 -0.44 5.79
N ILE A 7 -2.78 0.76 5.80
CA ILE A 7 -3.95 1.11 5.01
C ILE A 7 -3.49 2.21 4.05
N GLY A 8 -3.71 1.99 2.75
CA GLY A 8 -3.31 2.95 1.73
C GLY A 8 -4.47 3.84 1.33
N ILE A 9 -4.25 5.14 1.38
CA ILE A 9 -5.27 6.15 1.10
C ILE A 9 -4.81 7.02 -0.06
N ALA A 10 -5.64 7.08 -1.11
CA ALA A 10 -5.36 7.89 -2.29
C ALA A 10 -5.71 9.34 -2.01
N VAL A 11 -4.77 10.26 -2.24
CA VAL A 11 -4.95 11.68 -1.97
C VAL A 11 -4.51 12.51 -3.18
N LYS A 12 -5.17 13.65 -3.40
CA LYS A 12 -4.81 14.57 -4.47
C LYS A 12 -3.67 15.50 -4.08
N ASN A 13 -3.63 15.90 -2.81
CA ASN A 13 -2.63 16.84 -2.31
C ASN A 13 -2.03 16.29 -1.03
N LEU A 14 -0.82 15.77 -1.14
CA LEU A 14 -0.16 15.10 -0.03
C LEU A 14 0.11 16.04 1.14
N ASP A 15 0.66 17.22 0.85
CA ASP A 15 1.05 18.16 1.91
C ASP A 15 -0.16 18.63 2.73
N GLU A 16 -1.28 18.88 2.07
CA GLU A 16 -2.51 19.29 2.74
C GLU A 16 -3.04 18.16 3.63
N GLN A 17 -3.02 16.93 3.12
CA GLN A 17 -3.51 15.79 3.89
C GLN A 17 -2.59 15.45 5.06
N ILE A 18 -1.28 15.57 4.89
CA ILE A 18 -0.34 15.39 6.00
C ILE A 18 -0.71 16.32 7.16
N LYS A 19 -1.02 17.56 6.83
CA LYS A 19 -1.40 18.55 7.84
C LYS A 19 -2.62 18.11 8.63
N TYR A 20 -3.63 17.62 7.93
CA TYR A 20 -4.85 17.12 8.57
C TYR A 20 -4.55 15.97 9.53
N TYR A 21 -3.81 14.98 9.05
CA TYR A 21 -3.53 13.80 9.86
C TYR A 21 -2.63 14.10 11.05
N THR A 22 -1.69 15.03 10.92
CA THR A 22 -0.78 15.35 12.02
C THR A 22 -1.36 16.39 12.97
N GLU A 23 -1.90 17.48 12.44
CA GLU A 23 -2.36 18.59 13.29
C GLU A 23 -3.76 18.36 13.84
N THR A 24 -4.65 17.77 13.06
CA THR A 24 -6.03 17.56 13.49
C THR A 24 -6.23 16.21 14.16
N LEU A 25 -5.71 15.14 13.55
CA LEU A 25 -5.88 13.79 14.09
C LEU A 25 -4.76 13.36 15.05
N GLY A 26 -3.65 14.11 15.08
CA GLY A 26 -2.58 13.82 16.02
C GLY A 26 -1.69 12.64 15.71
N LEU A 27 -1.71 12.14 14.46
CA LEU A 27 -0.82 11.07 14.08
C LEU A 27 0.60 11.60 13.88
N LYS A 28 1.58 10.71 14.03
CA LYS A 28 2.97 11.08 13.84
C LYS A 28 3.40 10.79 12.41
N LEU A 29 3.96 11.81 11.73
CA LEU A 29 4.56 11.62 10.42
C LEU A 29 5.91 10.96 10.59
N LEU A 30 6.11 9.80 9.97
CA LEU A 30 7.36 9.06 10.05
C LEU A 30 8.33 9.47 8.95
N LYS A 31 7.87 9.55 7.71
CA LYS A 31 8.68 10.02 6.58
C LYS A 31 7.81 10.22 5.35
N VAL A 32 8.39 10.85 4.35
CA VAL A 32 7.81 10.98 3.01
C VAL A 32 8.83 10.43 2.02
N GLU A 33 8.40 9.64 1.05
CA GLU A 33 9.31 9.16 0.00
C GLU A 33 8.60 9.07 -1.34
N GLU A 34 9.40 9.07 -2.41
CA GLU A 34 8.89 8.81 -3.74
C GLU A 34 9.13 7.35 -4.09
N VAL A 35 8.14 6.72 -4.72
CA VAL A 35 8.25 5.34 -5.21
C VAL A 35 8.09 5.38 -6.72
N PRO A 36 9.20 5.57 -7.47
CA PRO A 36 9.11 5.75 -8.92
C PRO A 36 8.46 4.59 -9.67
N SER A 37 8.66 3.36 -9.19
CA SER A 37 8.06 2.18 -9.83
C SER A 37 6.54 2.22 -9.80
N GLN A 38 5.95 2.89 -8.82
CA GLN A 38 4.50 3.03 -8.69
C GLN A 38 4.01 4.44 -9.05
N LYS A 39 4.95 5.34 -9.33
CA LYS A 39 4.68 6.74 -9.71
C LYS A 39 3.86 7.46 -8.65
N VAL A 40 4.27 7.31 -7.39
CA VAL A 40 3.60 7.93 -6.25
C VAL A 40 4.58 8.54 -5.27
N ARG A 41 4.12 9.58 -4.56
CA ARG A 41 4.76 10.08 -3.34
C ARG A 41 3.95 9.52 -2.18
N VAL A 42 4.63 9.03 -1.17
CA VAL A 42 3.99 8.37 -0.04
C VAL A 42 4.38 9.05 1.26
N ALA A 43 3.39 9.35 2.09
CA ALA A 43 3.62 9.79 3.46
C ALA A 43 3.26 8.64 4.39
N PHE A 44 4.17 8.30 5.29
CA PHE A 44 3.98 7.25 6.28
C PHE A 44 3.58 7.87 7.61
N LEU A 45 2.41 7.50 8.12
CA LEU A 45 1.89 8.01 9.37
C LEU A 45 1.70 6.86 10.36
N ASP A 46 2.03 7.11 11.61
CA ASP A 46 1.91 6.10 12.66
C ASP A 46 0.59 6.28 13.41
N ALA A 47 -0.29 5.30 13.30
CA ALA A 47 -1.56 5.28 14.02
C ALA A 47 -1.49 4.39 15.27
N GLY A 48 -0.28 3.97 15.66
CA GLY A 48 -0.05 3.12 16.82
C GLY A 48 0.01 1.66 16.46
N ASN A 49 -1.14 1.06 16.18
CA ASN A 49 -1.22 -0.36 15.84
C ASN A 49 -1.08 -0.65 14.34
N VAL A 50 -1.19 0.37 13.50
CA VAL A 50 -1.14 0.22 12.05
C VAL A 50 -0.58 1.50 11.46
N LYS A 51 0.02 1.42 10.26
CA LYS A 51 0.45 2.61 9.54
C LYS A 51 -0.62 3.06 8.58
N ILE A 52 -0.73 4.35 8.40
CA ILE A 52 -1.53 4.96 7.35
C ILE A 52 -0.55 5.46 6.30
N GLU A 53 -0.75 5.07 5.05
CA GLU A 53 0.08 5.56 3.95
C GLU A 53 -0.78 6.42 3.03
N LEU A 54 -0.41 7.69 2.93
CA LEU A 54 -1.08 8.61 2.00
C LEU A 54 -0.33 8.56 0.68
N LEU A 55 -1.07 8.32 -0.40
CA LEU A 55 -0.51 8.06 -1.72
C LEU A 55 -0.96 9.14 -2.69
N GLU A 56 -0.01 9.97 -3.13
CA GLU A 56 -0.29 11.02 -4.11
C GLU A 56 0.29 10.60 -5.46
N PRO A 57 -0.52 10.61 -6.54
CA PRO A 57 0.00 10.20 -7.84
C PRO A 57 0.97 11.23 -8.39
N MET A 58 2.07 10.77 -8.99
CA MET A 58 3.06 11.61 -9.64
C MET A 58 2.81 11.75 -11.13
N SER A 59 1.90 10.95 -11.70
CA SER A 59 1.54 11.03 -13.11
C SER A 59 0.17 10.41 -13.32
N GLU A 60 -0.41 10.69 -14.50
CA GLU A 60 -1.71 10.11 -14.88
C GLU A 60 -1.64 8.59 -15.08
N GLU A 61 -0.45 8.05 -15.25
CA GLU A 61 -0.25 6.61 -15.43
C GLU A 61 -0.25 5.86 -14.10
N SER A 62 -0.17 6.55 -12.99
CA SER A 62 -0.20 5.93 -11.67
C SER A 62 -1.55 5.25 -11.42
N ALA A 63 -1.52 4.06 -10.82
CA ALA A 63 -2.74 3.37 -10.41
C ALA A 63 -3.55 4.22 -9.43
N ILE A 64 -2.87 5.05 -8.63
CA ILE A 64 -3.53 5.94 -7.69
C ILE A 64 -4.31 7.02 -8.42
N HIS A 65 -3.74 7.59 -9.49
CA HIS A 65 -4.45 8.57 -10.30
C HIS A 65 -5.75 7.97 -10.87
N LYS A 66 -5.65 6.76 -11.40
CA LYS A 66 -6.80 6.05 -11.96
C LYS A 66 -7.86 5.76 -10.91
N HIS A 67 -7.42 5.42 -9.69
CA HIS A 67 -8.34 5.19 -8.58
C HIS A 67 -9.10 6.48 -8.24
N ILE A 68 -8.39 7.61 -8.15
CA ILE A 68 -9.02 8.88 -7.82
C ILE A 68 -10.03 9.29 -8.89
N GLU A 69 -9.70 9.07 -10.16
CA GLU A 69 -10.63 9.38 -11.26
C GLU A 69 -11.92 8.58 -11.17
N LYS A 70 -11.82 7.31 -10.79
CA LYS A 70 -12.98 6.43 -10.73
C LYS A 70 -13.77 6.54 -9.44
N ARG A 71 -13.08 6.71 -8.32
CA ARG A 71 -13.68 6.59 -7.00
C ARG A 71 -13.50 7.80 -6.11
N GLY A 72 -12.67 8.76 -6.53
CA GLY A 72 -12.32 9.92 -5.70
C GLY A 72 -11.25 9.57 -4.69
N GLU A 73 -10.95 10.52 -3.81
CA GLU A 73 -10.01 10.30 -2.72
C GLU A 73 -10.58 9.32 -1.71
N GLY A 74 -9.72 8.57 -1.04
CA GLY A 74 -10.16 7.65 0.00
C GLY A 74 -9.30 6.39 0.04
N ILE A 75 -9.75 5.41 0.81
CA ILE A 75 -9.00 4.16 0.98
C ILE A 75 -8.88 3.45 -0.38
N GLN A 76 -7.64 3.11 -0.73
CA GLN A 76 -7.37 2.42 -1.99
C GLN A 76 -7.04 0.95 -1.76
N HIS A 77 -6.28 0.62 -0.71
CA HIS A 77 -5.97 -0.77 -0.41
C HIS A 77 -5.69 -0.99 1.06
N VAL A 78 -5.74 -2.27 1.45
CA VAL A 78 -5.32 -2.72 2.77
C VAL A 78 -4.18 -3.72 2.55
N ALA A 79 -3.08 -3.55 3.27
CA ALA A 79 -1.91 -4.40 3.13
C ALA A 79 -1.73 -5.31 4.32
N PHE A 80 -1.55 -6.59 4.03
CA PHE A 80 -1.20 -7.57 5.05
C PHE A 80 0.31 -7.77 5.09
N GLY A 81 0.88 -7.77 6.28
CA GLY A 81 2.26 -8.11 6.48
C GLY A 81 2.47 -9.61 6.37
N VAL A 82 3.46 -10.02 5.60
CA VAL A 82 3.79 -11.43 5.41
C VAL A 82 5.30 -11.62 5.45
N THR A 83 5.73 -12.85 5.66
CA THR A 83 7.11 -13.29 5.52
C THR A 83 7.14 -14.36 4.44
N GLY A 84 8.16 -14.33 3.57
CA GLY A 84 8.24 -15.28 2.47
C GLY A 84 7.16 -15.02 1.42
N ILE A 85 7.17 -13.81 0.85
CA ILE A 85 6.10 -13.38 -0.05
C ILE A 85 5.88 -14.32 -1.23
N ARG A 86 6.96 -14.88 -1.80
CA ARG A 86 6.82 -15.78 -2.96
C ARG A 86 6.08 -17.05 -2.58
N GLU A 87 6.33 -17.58 -1.39
CA GLU A 87 5.62 -18.76 -0.90
C GLU A 87 4.15 -18.44 -0.63
N ARG A 88 3.87 -17.27 -0.08
CA ARG A 88 2.48 -16.85 0.16
C ARG A 88 1.73 -16.69 -1.17
N MET A 89 2.41 -16.12 -2.17
CA MET A 89 1.82 -15.97 -3.50
C MET A 89 1.49 -17.35 -4.11
N SER A 90 2.41 -18.31 -3.99
CA SER A 90 2.16 -19.67 -4.48
C SER A 90 0.97 -20.33 -3.79
N GLU A 91 0.88 -20.20 -2.48
CA GLU A 91 -0.23 -20.74 -1.71
C GLU A 91 -1.57 -20.19 -2.15
N LEU A 92 -1.60 -18.86 -2.40
CA LEU A 92 -2.82 -18.22 -2.86
C LEU A 92 -3.22 -18.69 -4.25
N LYS A 93 -2.25 -18.83 -5.15
CA LYS A 93 -2.52 -19.34 -6.50
C LYS A 93 -3.09 -20.76 -6.45
N GLU A 94 -2.55 -21.60 -5.58
CA GLU A 94 -3.05 -22.97 -5.42
C GLU A 94 -4.50 -22.98 -4.91
N LYS A 95 -4.89 -21.95 -4.18
CA LYS A 95 -6.26 -21.82 -3.67
C LYS A 95 -7.18 -21.10 -4.65
N GLY A 96 -6.70 -20.79 -5.84
CA GLY A 96 -7.50 -20.19 -6.90
C GLY A 96 -7.55 -18.66 -6.87
N VAL A 97 -6.71 -18.01 -6.07
CA VAL A 97 -6.67 -16.55 -6.01
C VAL A 97 -5.74 -16.03 -7.11
N ARG A 98 -6.23 -15.09 -7.90
CA ARG A 98 -5.43 -14.44 -8.94
C ARG A 98 -4.63 -13.30 -8.33
N LEU A 99 -3.39 -13.19 -8.76
CA LEU A 99 -2.52 -12.08 -8.37
C LEU A 99 -2.35 -11.16 -9.57
N LEU A 100 -2.15 -9.87 -9.32
CA LEU A 100 -2.00 -8.90 -10.40
C LEU A 100 -0.64 -9.00 -11.10
N SER A 101 0.34 -9.70 -10.49
CA SER A 101 1.64 -9.95 -11.11
C SER A 101 2.11 -11.35 -10.71
N ASP A 102 3.02 -11.91 -11.51
CA ASP A 102 3.57 -13.26 -11.24
C ASP A 102 4.67 -13.22 -10.19
N GLU A 103 5.31 -12.07 -10.03
CA GLU A 103 6.43 -11.89 -9.11
C GLU A 103 6.17 -10.67 -8.24
N PRO A 104 6.70 -10.65 -7.01
CA PRO A 104 6.59 -9.45 -6.19
C PRO A 104 7.42 -8.32 -6.80
N GLY A 105 6.98 -7.09 -6.59
CA GLY A 105 7.66 -5.91 -7.04
C GLY A 105 8.09 -5.03 -5.88
N PRO A 106 8.83 -3.96 -6.16
CA PRO A 106 9.26 -3.03 -5.11
C PRO A 106 8.10 -2.16 -4.65
N GLY A 107 8.03 -1.95 -3.35
CA GLY A 107 7.02 -1.10 -2.74
C GLY A 107 7.64 -0.02 -1.87
N ALA A 108 6.79 0.77 -1.24
CA ALA A 108 7.22 1.82 -0.34
C ALA A 108 7.98 1.23 0.85
N GLY A 109 8.97 1.98 1.35
CA GLY A 109 9.73 1.54 2.51
C GLY A 109 10.69 0.39 2.24
N GLY A 110 10.98 0.09 0.98
CA GLY A 110 11.88 -1.00 0.62
C GLY A 110 11.28 -2.38 0.74
N ALA A 111 9.96 -2.48 0.88
CA ALA A 111 9.27 -3.77 0.96
C ALA A 111 9.16 -4.44 -0.40
N GLU A 112 8.93 -5.75 -0.40
CA GLU A 112 8.46 -6.46 -1.58
C GLU A 112 6.94 -6.57 -1.47
N VAL A 113 6.24 -6.29 -2.55
CA VAL A 113 4.77 -6.24 -2.52
C VAL A 113 4.16 -7.00 -3.69
N ALA A 114 2.93 -7.46 -3.49
CA ALA A 114 2.12 -8.08 -4.54
C ALA A 114 0.65 -7.82 -4.21
N PHE A 115 -0.17 -7.63 -5.25
CA PHE A 115 -1.59 -7.36 -5.07
C PHE A 115 -2.43 -8.54 -5.49
N LEU A 116 -3.48 -8.82 -4.73
CA LEU A 116 -4.50 -9.79 -5.09
C LEU A 116 -5.51 -9.12 -6.02
N HIS A 117 -6.04 -9.91 -6.97
CA HIS A 117 -7.09 -9.39 -7.85
C HIS A 117 -8.35 -9.11 -7.01
N PRO A 118 -8.90 -7.89 -7.07
CA PRO A 118 -10.03 -7.52 -6.19
C PRO A 118 -11.25 -8.41 -6.35
N LYS A 119 -11.49 -8.96 -7.54
CA LYS A 119 -12.62 -9.85 -7.77
C LYS A 119 -12.57 -11.12 -6.93
N ASP A 120 -11.36 -11.57 -6.59
CA ASP A 120 -11.19 -12.77 -5.78
C ASP A 120 -11.24 -12.46 -4.28
N SER A 121 -11.31 -11.17 -3.93
CA SER A 121 -11.42 -10.70 -2.55
C SER A 121 -12.69 -9.88 -2.33
N PHE A 122 -13.71 -10.18 -3.10
CA PHE A 122 -15.05 -9.58 -2.97
C PHE A 122 -15.05 -8.05 -3.04
N GLY A 123 -14.21 -7.52 -3.93
CA GLY A 123 -14.16 -6.09 -4.22
C GLY A 123 -13.12 -5.30 -3.44
N VAL A 124 -12.37 -5.93 -2.54
CA VAL A 124 -11.34 -5.25 -1.78
C VAL A 124 -9.98 -5.49 -2.42
N LEU A 125 -9.21 -4.41 -2.62
CA LEU A 125 -7.84 -4.54 -3.10
C LEU A 125 -6.93 -4.80 -1.90
N TYR A 126 -6.38 -6.00 -1.84
CA TYR A 126 -5.41 -6.36 -0.80
C TYR A 126 -4.00 -6.44 -1.37
N GLU A 127 -3.05 -6.03 -0.55
CA GLU A 127 -1.62 -6.10 -0.87
C GLU A 127 -0.96 -7.05 0.11
N LEU A 128 -0.02 -7.85 -0.38
CA LEU A 128 0.93 -8.56 0.47
C LEU A 128 2.16 -7.68 0.59
N CYS A 129 2.65 -7.47 1.79
CA CYS A 129 3.77 -6.60 2.05
C CYS A 129 4.80 -7.35 2.89
N ASP A 130 5.96 -7.61 2.29
CA ASP A 130 7.03 -8.35 2.96
C ASP A 130 8.20 -7.43 3.22
N LYS A 131 8.44 -7.15 4.49
CA LYS A 131 9.56 -6.32 4.95
C LYS A 131 10.67 -7.15 5.56
N SER A 132 10.58 -8.47 5.49
CA SER A 132 11.52 -9.35 6.18
C SER A 132 12.96 -9.15 5.74
N LYS A 133 13.21 -8.89 4.46
CA LYS A 133 14.56 -8.62 3.98
C LYS A 133 15.10 -7.30 4.48
N LYS A 134 14.25 -6.32 4.68
CA LYS A 134 14.65 -5.02 5.20
C LYS A 134 14.69 -5.01 6.71
N GLY A 135 13.77 -5.73 7.35
CA GLY A 135 13.62 -5.78 8.79
C GLY A 135 14.75 -6.47 9.51
N GLU A 136 15.68 -7.03 8.78
CA GLU A 136 16.87 -7.63 9.34
C GLU A 136 17.83 -6.63 9.98
N HIS A 137 17.58 -5.38 9.74
CA HIS A 137 18.51 -4.32 10.16
C HIS A 137 18.07 -3.58 11.37
#